data_d4451d69a2fba211e6c272f1dd08d068
#
_entry.id   d4451d69a2fba211e6c272f1dd08d068
#
_cell.length_a   1.000
_cell.length_b   1.000
_cell.length_c   1.000
_cell.angle_alpha   90.00
_cell.angle_beta   90.00
_cell.angle_gamma   90.00
#
_symmetry.space_group_name_H-M   'P 1'
#
loop_
_entity.id
_entity.type
_entity.pdbx_description
1 polymer ?
#
loop_
_entity_poly.entity_id
_entity_poly.type
_entity_poly.pdbx_seq_one_letter_code
_entity_poly.pdbx_strand_id
1 'polypeptide(L)'
;MNQKALKTLEFDKIIHILTAHAASEGAKEMCRKLVPYDNINDVERAQRETADALRRVYRKGSVSFGGIRDIRGSLKRLEIGGILGMGELLQIMSLLETAGKIQQYGQREADDTSRDSLDRKSVV
;
A
#
# COMPACT_ATOMS: atom_id res chain seq x y z
N MET A 1 22.26 -5.07 -7.23
CA MET A 1 22.66 -3.97 -8.14
C MET A 1 23.67 -3.06 -7.47
N ASN A 2 24.68 -2.58 -8.21
CA ASN A 2 25.77 -1.77 -7.65
C ASN A 2 25.30 -0.38 -7.26
N GLN A 3 25.66 0.11 -6.06
CA GLN A 3 25.30 1.45 -5.53
C GLN A 3 25.72 2.59 -6.49
N LYS A 4 26.86 2.44 -7.17
CA LYS A 4 27.31 3.40 -8.16
C LYS A 4 26.37 3.48 -9.36
N ALA A 5 25.83 2.36 -9.82
CA ALA A 5 24.86 2.31 -10.91
C ALA A 5 23.53 2.96 -10.51
N LEU A 6 23.04 2.71 -9.31
CA LEU A 6 21.81 3.32 -8.78
C LEU A 6 21.92 4.86 -8.73
N LYS A 7 23.07 5.36 -8.28
CA LYS A 7 23.35 6.80 -8.24
C LYS A 7 23.43 7.42 -9.64
N THR A 8 24.08 6.73 -10.58
CA THR A 8 24.19 7.18 -11.98
C THR A 8 22.82 7.22 -12.67
N LEU A 9 21.93 6.26 -12.34
CA LEU A 9 20.57 6.19 -12.87
C LEU A 9 19.58 7.07 -12.10
N GLU A 10 20.05 7.83 -11.11
CA GLU A 10 19.22 8.73 -10.29
C GLU A 10 18.02 8.01 -9.64
N PHE A 11 18.22 6.76 -9.22
CA PHE A 11 17.18 5.92 -8.63
C PHE A 11 16.54 6.54 -7.38
N ASP A 12 17.32 7.29 -6.60
CA ASP A 12 16.85 8.08 -5.46
C ASP A 12 15.78 9.10 -5.83
N LYS A 13 15.89 9.74 -6.99
CA LYS A 13 14.87 10.67 -7.50
C LYS A 13 13.56 9.96 -7.83
N ILE A 14 13.64 8.76 -8.43
CA ILE A 14 12.46 7.93 -8.71
C ILE A 14 11.76 7.54 -7.40
N ILE A 15 12.52 7.09 -6.41
CA ILE A 15 11.99 6.76 -5.08
C ILE A 15 11.35 7.98 -4.41
N HIS A 16 11.96 9.16 -4.53
CA HIS A 16 11.39 10.39 -3.99
C HIS A 16 10.04 10.73 -4.62
N ILE A 17 9.94 10.67 -5.95
CA ILE A 17 8.68 10.90 -6.68
C ILE A 17 7.62 9.88 -6.27
N LEU A 18 7.97 8.60 -6.23
CA LEU A 18 7.05 7.54 -5.81
C LEU A 18 6.54 7.74 -4.39
N THR A 19 7.44 8.11 -3.47
CA THR A 19 7.09 8.38 -2.07
C THR A 19 6.14 9.57 -1.93
N ALA A 20 6.26 10.58 -2.79
CA ALA A 20 5.36 11.73 -2.80
C ALA A 20 3.92 11.36 -3.18
N HIS A 21 3.73 10.31 -3.97
CA HIS A 21 2.40 9.78 -4.32
C HIS A 21 1.80 8.85 -3.26
N ALA A 22 2.58 8.38 -2.30
CA ALA A 22 2.10 7.50 -1.24
C ALA A 22 1.24 8.28 -0.23
N ALA A 23 0.02 7.81 0.03
CA ALA A 23 -0.96 8.49 0.88
C ALA A 23 -0.78 8.21 2.38
N SER A 24 -0.18 7.10 2.76
CA SER A 24 0.03 6.72 4.17
C SER A 24 1.51 6.66 4.52
N GLU A 25 1.85 6.87 5.80
CA GLU A 25 3.24 6.81 6.25
C GLU A 25 3.84 5.40 6.07
N GLY A 26 3.05 4.35 6.31
CA GLY A 26 3.46 2.98 6.02
C GLY A 26 3.81 2.74 4.55
N ALA A 27 3.00 3.28 3.62
CA ALA A 27 3.29 3.21 2.19
C ALA A 27 4.56 3.98 1.82
N LYS A 28 4.78 5.16 2.41
CA LYS A 28 6.01 5.93 2.21
C LYS A 28 7.25 5.19 2.70
N GLU A 29 7.16 4.51 3.85
CA GLU A 29 8.23 3.63 4.35
C GLU A 29 8.53 2.50 3.37
N MET A 30 7.50 1.84 2.84
CA MET A 30 7.68 0.79 1.83
C MET A 30 8.36 1.33 0.57
N CYS A 31 7.94 2.49 0.07
CA CYS A 31 8.58 3.14 -1.09
C CYS A 31 10.07 3.42 -0.85
N ARG A 32 10.43 3.95 0.33
CA ARG A 32 11.83 4.24 0.68
C ARG A 32 12.71 3.00 0.78
N LYS A 33 12.12 1.82 1.07
CA LYS A 33 12.82 0.54 1.17
C LYS A 33 12.91 -0.21 -0.16
N LEU A 34 12.31 0.30 -1.23
CA LEU A 34 12.36 -0.35 -2.53
C LEU A 34 13.79 -0.39 -3.06
N VAL A 35 14.14 -1.55 -3.56
CA VAL A 35 15.38 -1.80 -4.29
C VAL A 35 15.05 -2.46 -5.63
N PRO A 36 15.84 -2.27 -6.68
CA PRO A 36 15.63 -2.97 -7.94
C PRO A 36 15.73 -4.48 -7.74
N TYR A 37 14.86 -5.21 -8.42
CA TYR A 37 14.91 -6.67 -8.44
C TYR A 37 16.06 -7.16 -9.33
N ASP A 38 16.73 -8.22 -8.90
CA ASP A 38 17.82 -8.87 -9.66
C ASP A 38 17.32 -10.11 -10.43
N ASN A 39 16.10 -10.59 -10.14
CA ASN A 39 15.51 -11.76 -10.76
C ASN A 39 14.40 -11.36 -11.72
N ILE A 40 14.45 -11.87 -12.95
CA ILE A 40 13.44 -11.57 -13.98
C ILE A 40 12.03 -11.98 -13.57
N ASN A 41 11.84 -13.10 -12.87
CA ASN A 41 10.53 -13.55 -12.42
C ASN A 41 9.91 -12.57 -11.41
N ASP A 42 10.74 -11.97 -10.54
CA ASP A 42 10.28 -10.97 -9.57
C ASP A 42 9.92 -9.66 -10.26
N VAL A 43 10.67 -9.25 -11.28
CA VAL A 43 10.36 -8.09 -12.12
C VAL A 43 9.02 -8.29 -12.83
N GLU A 44 8.83 -9.43 -13.51
CA GLU A 44 7.58 -9.74 -14.21
C GLU A 44 6.37 -9.80 -13.27
N ARG A 45 6.55 -10.38 -12.08
CA ARG A 45 5.51 -10.40 -11.05
C ARG A 45 5.13 -8.99 -10.62
N ALA A 46 6.09 -8.14 -10.29
CA ALA A 46 5.85 -6.78 -9.85
C ALA A 46 5.21 -5.91 -10.94
N GLN A 47 5.64 -6.07 -12.19
CA GLN A 47 5.02 -5.40 -13.34
C GLN A 47 3.58 -5.85 -13.55
N ARG A 48 3.29 -7.14 -13.40
CA ARG A 48 1.94 -7.69 -13.52
C ARG A 48 1.02 -7.14 -12.42
N GLU A 49 1.50 -7.12 -11.16
CA GLU A 49 0.76 -6.52 -10.04
C GLU A 49 0.43 -5.03 -10.30
N THR A 50 1.39 -4.28 -10.83
CA THR A 50 1.19 -2.86 -11.20
C THR A 50 0.17 -2.70 -12.32
N ALA A 51 0.25 -3.53 -13.37
CA ALA A 51 -0.70 -3.52 -14.47
C ALA A 51 -2.12 -3.88 -14.02
N ASP A 52 -2.27 -4.85 -13.12
CA ASP A 52 -3.55 -5.25 -12.55
C ASP A 52 -4.14 -4.15 -11.66
N ALA A 53 -3.32 -3.48 -10.85
CA ALA A 53 -3.74 -2.33 -10.06
C ALA A 53 -4.25 -1.19 -10.95
N LEU A 54 -3.51 -0.88 -12.02
CA LEU A 54 -3.90 0.15 -12.99
C LEU A 54 -5.23 -0.21 -13.68
N ARG A 55 -5.40 -1.47 -14.08
CA ARG A 55 -6.63 -1.97 -14.70
C ARG A 55 -7.84 -1.84 -13.74
N ARG A 56 -7.65 -2.14 -12.45
CA ARG A 56 -8.69 -1.92 -11.43
C ARG A 56 -9.08 -0.44 -11.31
N VAL A 57 -8.10 0.45 -11.27
CA VAL A 57 -8.37 1.90 -11.21
C VAL A 57 -9.17 2.37 -12.43
N TYR A 58 -8.85 1.89 -13.64
CA TYR A 58 -9.63 2.23 -14.82
C TYR A 58 -11.07 1.68 -14.81
N ARG A 59 -11.27 0.50 -14.24
CA ARG A 59 -12.60 -0.15 -14.22
C ARG A 59 -13.50 0.32 -13.08
N LYS A 60 -12.94 0.49 -11.88
CA LYS A 60 -13.69 0.77 -10.64
C LYS A 60 -13.46 2.18 -10.09
N GLY A 61 -12.59 2.96 -10.72
CA GLY A 61 -12.12 4.22 -10.17
C GLY A 61 -11.05 4.04 -9.09
N SER A 62 -10.54 5.14 -8.57
CA SER A 62 -9.53 5.13 -7.50
C SER A 62 -10.17 4.96 -6.11
N VAL A 63 -9.47 4.29 -5.21
CA VAL A 63 -9.81 4.23 -3.79
C VAL A 63 -8.88 5.15 -3.00
N SER A 64 -9.44 5.86 -2.01
CA SER A 64 -8.65 6.75 -1.16
C SER A 64 -8.06 5.99 0.03
N PHE A 65 -6.75 6.15 0.24
CA PHE A 65 -6.02 5.66 1.41
C PHE A 65 -5.76 6.76 2.46
N GLY A 66 -6.33 7.95 2.28
CA GLY A 66 -6.06 9.13 3.10
C GLY A 66 -6.49 9.02 4.57
N GLY A 67 -7.41 8.10 4.90
CA GLY A 67 -7.85 7.82 6.28
C GLY A 67 -6.90 6.94 7.09
N ILE A 68 -5.85 6.41 6.47
CA ILE A 68 -4.91 5.49 7.14
C ILE A 68 -3.90 6.30 7.94
N ARG A 69 -3.98 6.19 9.26
CA ARG A 69 -3.04 6.75 10.23
C ARG A 69 -2.20 5.66 10.86
N ASP A 70 -0.99 6.01 11.28
CA ASP A 70 -0.14 5.08 12.01
C ASP A 70 -0.63 4.96 13.46
N ILE A 71 -1.22 3.81 13.80
CA ILE A 71 -1.74 3.49 15.13
C ILE A 71 -0.83 2.59 15.96
N ARG A 72 0.37 2.24 15.45
CA ARG A 72 1.31 1.33 16.13
C ARG A 72 1.69 1.82 17.53
N GLY A 73 1.83 3.14 17.70
CA GLY A 73 2.10 3.73 19.02
C GLY A 73 0.96 3.53 20.01
N SER A 74 -0.28 3.70 19.55
CA SER A 74 -1.49 3.48 20.37
C SER A 74 -1.65 2.02 20.73
N LEU A 75 -1.38 1.08 19.82
CA LEU A 75 -1.41 -0.36 20.10
C LEU A 75 -0.38 -0.76 21.14
N LYS A 76 0.87 -0.31 21.03
CA LYS A 76 1.92 -0.56 22.03
C LYS A 76 1.54 -0.05 23.42
N ARG A 77 0.86 1.10 23.49
CA ARG A 77 0.39 1.63 24.78
C ARG A 77 -0.70 0.77 25.40
N LEU A 78 -1.63 0.24 24.59
CA LEU A 78 -2.64 -0.71 25.07
C LEU A 78 -2.01 -2.02 25.57
N GLU A 79 -1.01 -2.56 24.88
CA GLU A 79 -0.30 -3.78 25.29
C GLU A 79 0.30 -3.69 26.67
N ILE A 80 0.74 -2.50 27.08
CA ILE A 80 1.29 -2.25 28.44
C ILE A 80 0.24 -1.74 29.44
N GLY A 81 -1.05 -1.87 29.13
CA GLY A 81 -2.14 -1.47 30.03
C GLY A 81 -2.46 0.03 30.03
N GLY A 82 -1.99 0.78 29.04
CA GLY A 82 -2.31 2.19 28.90
C GLY A 82 -3.72 2.43 28.37
N ILE A 83 -4.19 3.67 28.54
CA ILE A 83 -5.52 4.12 28.09
C ILE A 83 -5.37 4.98 26.82
N LEU A 84 -6.28 4.82 25.88
CA LEU A 84 -6.35 5.64 24.67
C LEU A 84 -7.22 6.88 24.88
N GLY A 85 -6.77 8.01 24.37
CA GLY A 85 -7.55 9.23 24.33
C GLY A 85 -8.59 9.20 23.18
N MET A 86 -9.57 10.12 23.25
CA MET A 86 -10.63 10.25 22.24
C MET A 86 -10.07 10.41 20.83
N GLY A 87 -9.01 11.21 20.65
CA GLY A 87 -8.39 11.41 19.34
C GLY A 87 -7.79 10.13 18.77
N GLU A 88 -7.20 9.27 19.60
CA GLU A 88 -6.64 7.98 19.19
C GLU A 88 -7.75 6.99 18.79
N LEU A 89 -8.85 6.98 19.53
CA LEU A 89 -10.02 6.17 19.18
C LEU A 89 -10.62 6.58 17.83
N LEU A 90 -10.71 7.89 17.55
CA LEU A 90 -11.16 8.41 16.27
C LEU A 90 -10.21 8.04 15.11
N GLN A 91 -8.90 8.01 15.35
CA GLN A 91 -7.93 7.54 14.36
C GLN A 91 -8.09 6.05 14.04
N ILE A 92 -8.32 5.22 15.07
CA ILE A 92 -8.59 3.78 14.90
C ILE A 92 -9.89 3.58 14.14
N MET A 93 -10.95 4.31 14.47
CA MET A 93 -12.23 4.27 13.75
C MET A 93 -12.05 4.61 12.27
N SER A 94 -11.36 5.69 11.95
CA SER A 94 -11.08 6.11 10.57
C SER A 94 -10.26 5.06 9.80
N LEU A 95 -9.31 4.41 10.47
CA LEU A 95 -8.55 3.30 9.89
C LEU A 95 -9.46 2.13 9.54
N LEU A 96 -10.34 1.71 10.46
CA LEU A 96 -11.26 0.60 10.25
C LEU A 96 -12.28 0.89 9.14
N GLU A 97 -12.82 2.10 9.08
CA GLU A 97 -13.71 2.53 7.99
C GLU A 97 -13.00 2.48 6.64
N THR A 98 -11.76 2.98 6.58
CA THR A 98 -10.96 2.96 5.36
C THR A 98 -10.64 1.53 4.94
N ALA A 99 -10.28 0.65 5.89
CA ALA A 99 -10.05 -0.76 5.63
C ALA A 99 -11.29 -1.46 5.06
N GLY A 100 -12.48 -1.18 5.62
CA GLY A 100 -13.76 -1.68 5.11
C GLY A 100 -14.03 -1.25 3.66
N LYS A 101 -13.79 0.03 3.34
CA LYS A 101 -13.93 0.56 1.96
C LYS A 101 -12.95 -0.11 1.00
N ILE A 102 -11.70 -0.31 1.42
CA ILE A 102 -10.67 -0.99 0.60
C ILE A 102 -11.05 -2.46 0.38
N GLN A 103 -11.55 -3.14 1.41
CA GLN A 103 -12.01 -4.53 1.29
C GLN A 103 -13.16 -4.64 0.28
N GLN A 104 -14.16 -3.76 0.36
CA GLN A 104 -15.26 -3.72 -0.62
C GLN A 104 -14.77 -3.42 -2.03
N TYR A 105 -13.84 -2.49 -2.18
CA TYR A 105 -13.21 -2.20 -3.46
C TYR A 105 -12.47 -3.41 -4.04
N GLY A 106 -11.82 -4.21 -3.20
CA GLY A 106 -11.12 -5.44 -3.57
C GLY A 106 -12.05 -6.59 -3.97
N GLN A 107 -13.33 -6.57 -3.57
CA GLN A 107 -14.29 -7.63 -3.92
C GLN A 107 -14.55 -7.65 -5.42
N ARG A 108 -14.69 -8.87 -5.95
CA ARG A 108 -15.07 -9.09 -7.35
C ARG A 108 -16.52 -8.68 -7.59
N GLU A 109 -16.76 -8.05 -8.71
CA GLU A 109 -18.11 -8.01 -9.28
C GLU A 109 -18.47 -9.39 -9.83
N ALA A 110 -19.76 -9.77 -9.73
CA ALA A 110 -20.25 -11.08 -10.15
C ALA A 110 -19.94 -11.42 -11.62
N ASP A 111 -19.68 -10.40 -12.45
CA ASP A 111 -19.36 -10.51 -13.89
C ASP A 111 -17.85 -10.54 -14.18
N ASP A 112 -16.99 -10.43 -13.17
CA ASP A 112 -15.53 -10.36 -13.40
C ASP A 112 -14.92 -11.77 -13.49
N THR A 113 -14.85 -12.31 -14.70
CA THR A 113 -14.23 -13.60 -15.00
C THR A 113 -12.69 -13.54 -15.04
N SER A 114 -12.09 -12.35 -15.01
CA SER A 114 -10.64 -12.19 -15.06
C SER A 114 -10.01 -12.41 -13.68
N ARG A 115 -9.13 -13.40 -13.57
CA ARG A 115 -8.24 -13.55 -12.40
C ARG A 115 -7.15 -12.48 -12.46
N ASP A 116 -7.07 -11.68 -11.41
CA ASP A 116 -6.01 -10.69 -11.27
C ASP A 116 -5.08 -11.08 -10.10
N SER A 117 -3.80 -10.69 -10.18
CA SER A 117 -2.77 -11.06 -9.19
C SER A 117 -3.01 -10.44 -7.80
N LEU A 118 -3.88 -9.42 -7.70
CA LEU A 118 -4.19 -8.71 -6.47
C LEU A 118 -5.31 -9.40 -5.66
N ASP A 119 -6.06 -10.33 -6.28
CA ASP A 119 -7.14 -11.05 -5.60
C ASP A 119 -6.68 -11.85 -4.37
N ARG A 120 -5.44 -12.34 -4.40
CA ARG A 120 -4.86 -13.09 -3.28
C ARG A 120 -4.46 -12.20 -2.10
N LYS A 121 -4.21 -10.90 -2.34
CA LYS A 121 -3.74 -9.95 -1.32
C LYS A 121 -4.88 -9.25 -0.60
N SER A 122 -6.09 -9.30 -1.12
CA SER A 122 -7.28 -8.69 -0.52
C SER A 122 -8.01 -9.57 0.50
N VAL A 123 -7.52 -10.81 0.74
CA VAL A 123 -8.13 -11.81 1.63
C VAL A 123 -7.39 -11.96 2.96
N VAL A 124 -6.40 -11.09 3.23
CA VAL A 124 -5.67 -11.10 4.51
C VAL A 124 -6.10 -9.93 5.39
#